data_dcdefeb93036600fee3d4a238153cb21
#
_entry.id   dcdefeb93036600fee3d4a238153cb21
#
_cell.length_a   1.000
_cell.length_b   1.000
_cell.length_c   1.000
_cell.angle_alpha   90.00
_cell.angle_beta   90.00
_cell.angle_gamma   90.00
#
_symmetry.space_group_name_H-M   'P 1'
#
loop_
_entity.id
_entity.type
_entity.pdbx_description
1 polymer ?
#
loop_
_entity_poly.entity_id
_entity_poly.type
_entity_poly.pdbx_seq_one_letter_code
_entity_poly.pdbx_strand_id
1 'polypeptide(L)'
;VPYLDVCDDASYATRAKSTHAEAIAAGVPCVVTGGIYPGVSNLMARDMIDANVAASAEGEDVAVEYVLYSYFCAGSGGVGDTILATSYMLCGEDVQCWEGDEEVVTRPATQRKVVDFGKKCGKREVFLYNLPEVKSAREVFGAETVKARFGTSPGIWNLAMTTMASVVPKETLLNKDTARALAGLSAPLVRAVDAIVGERTAMRVDVKLKNGKLAGGVFNHPSLSVAVGNSTAAFAAAMLRGETKPGVWYPEEEGAIADRDALFAQASEGCDNFVLNKAAWMLESKPINLGFGMYLEV
;
A
#
# COMPACT_ATOMS: atom_id res chain seq x y z
N VAL A 1 7.20 12.78 -23.79
CA VAL A 1 6.13 13.28 -22.87
C VAL A 1 6.30 12.59 -21.55
N PRO A 2 6.30 13.32 -20.42
CA PRO A 2 6.30 12.70 -19.09
C PRO A 2 5.17 11.67 -18.93
N TYR A 3 5.42 10.61 -18.16
CA TYR A 3 4.46 9.53 -17.96
C TYR A 3 4.26 9.25 -16.48
N LEU A 4 3.01 9.12 -16.08
CA LEU A 4 2.60 8.73 -14.72
C LEU A 4 1.46 7.73 -14.82
N ASP A 5 1.53 6.66 -14.04
CA ASP A 5 0.41 5.73 -13.85
C ASP A 5 0.18 5.39 -12.38
N VAL A 6 -0.95 4.79 -12.09
CA VAL A 6 -1.37 4.29 -10.78
C VAL A 6 -1.65 2.79 -10.82
N CYS A 7 -1.00 2.08 -11.75
CA CYS A 7 -1.22 0.67 -11.97
C CYS A 7 -0.73 -0.15 -10.77
N ASP A 8 -1.55 -1.09 -10.33
CA ASP A 8 -1.26 -2.02 -9.23
C ASP A 8 -0.81 -3.42 -9.71
N ASP A 9 -0.49 -3.55 -11.01
CA ASP A 9 0.05 -4.77 -11.60
C ASP A 9 1.59 -4.77 -11.55
N ALA A 10 2.17 -5.59 -10.67
CA ALA A 10 3.62 -5.73 -10.53
C ALA A 10 4.32 -6.17 -11.82
N SER A 11 3.66 -6.97 -12.67
CA SER A 11 4.23 -7.42 -13.94
C SER A 11 4.29 -6.29 -14.96
N TYR A 12 3.29 -5.42 -14.96
CA TYR A 12 3.28 -4.22 -15.79
C TYR A 12 4.39 -3.24 -15.37
N ALA A 13 4.50 -2.96 -14.07
CA ALA A 13 5.55 -2.08 -13.55
C ALA A 13 6.95 -2.58 -13.90
N THR A 14 7.19 -3.90 -13.78
CA THR A 14 8.46 -4.53 -14.20
C THR A 14 8.76 -4.33 -15.70
N ARG A 15 7.74 -4.50 -16.57
CA ARG A 15 7.91 -4.25 -18.01
C ARG A 15 8.20 -2.79 -18.30
N ALA A 16 7.50 -1.87 -17.62
CA ALA A 16 7.79 -0.44 -17.78
C ALA A 16 9.23 -0.10 -17.35
N LYS A 17 9.72 -0.68 -16.24
CA LYS A 17 11.11 -0.51 -15.79
C LYS A 17 12.14 -0.97 -16.83
N SER A 18 11.84 -1.95 -17.66
CA SER A 18 12.77 -2.40 -18.72
C SER A 18 13.07 -1.34 -19.78
N THR A 19 12.23 -0.30 -19.89
CA THR A 19 12.44 0.85 -20.81
C THR A 19 13.19 2.03 -20.17
N HIS A 20 13.77 1.83 -18.98
CA HIS A 20 14.43 2.89 -18.21
C HIS A 20 15.57 3.59 -18.99
N ALA A 21 16.44 2.81 -19.63
CA ALA A 21 17.56 3.35 -20.41
C ALA A 21 17.08 4.17 -21.62
N GLU A 22 16.00 3.73 -22.28
CA GLU A 22 15.38 4.44 -23.39
C GLU A 22 14.76 5.76 -22.94
N ALA A 23 14.10 5.77 -21.77
CA ALA A 23 13.54 6.98 -21.19
C ALA A 23 14.62 7.99 -20.80
N ILE A 24 15.77 7.53 -20.26
CA ILE A 24 16.95 8.39 -20.00
C ILE A 24 17.45 9.00 -21.31
N ALA A 25 17.68 8.18 -22.35
CA ALA A 25 18.18 8.64 -23.63
C ALA A 25 17.24 9.66 -24.31
N ALA A 26 15.95 9.52 -24.11
CA ALA A 26 14.93 10.43 -24.61
C ALA A 26 14.69 11.66 -23.71
N GLY A 27 15.33 11.76 -22.55
CA GLY A 27 15.12 12.84 -21.58
C GLY A 27 13.72 12.85 -20.97
N VAL A 28 13.05 11.69 -20.89
CA VAL A 28 11.65 11.59 -20.45
C VAL A 28 11.55 11.07 -19.01
N PRO A 29 10.98 11.85 -18.09
CA PRO A 29 10.69 11.37 -16.74
C PRO A 29 9.41 10.51 -16.74
N CYS A 30 9.47 9.35 -16.07
CA CYS A 30 8.34 8.45 -15.92
C CYS A 30 8.29 7.95 -14.47
N VAL A 31 7.11 8.00 -13.84
CA VAL A 31 6.85 7.36 -12.55
C VAL A 31 5.77 6.32 -12.76
N VAL A 32 6.07 5.09 -12.41
CA VAL A 32 5.09 3.99 -12.42
C VAL A 32 4.57 3.74 -11.02
N THR A 33 3.34 3.27 -10.89
CA THR A 33 2.71 2.98 -9.61
C THR A 33 2.58 4.21 -8.67
N GLY A 34 2.41 5.42 -9.23
CA GLY A 34 2.35 6.69 -8.49
C GLY A 34 0.97 7.02 -7.94
N GLY A 35 0.38 6.10 -7.18
CA GLY A 35 -0.90 6.26 -6.49
C GLY A 35 -0.74 6.44 -4.98
N ILE A 36 -1.75 5.96 -4.23
CA ILE A 36 -1.71 5.96 -2.77
C ILE A 36 -0.97 4.70 -2.25
N TYR A 37 -1.38 3.53 -2.69
CA TYR A 37 -0.76 2.22 -2.46
C TYR A 37 -1.05 1.31 -3.67
N PRO A 38 -0.02 1.10 -4.52
CA PRO A 38 1.36 1.60 -4.47
C PRO A 38 1.49 3.11 -4.76
N GLY A 39 2.58 3.68 -4.26
CA GLY A 39 2.94 5.09 -4.49
C GLY A 39 3.36 5.80 -3.21
N VAL A 40 2.43 6.48 -2.55
CA VAL A 40 2.71 7.18 -1.27
C VAL A 40 3.20 6.20 -0.20
N SER A 41 2.67 4.96 -0.14
CA SER A 41 3.15 3.91 0.75
C SER A 41 4.64 3.60 0.58
N ASN A 42 5.11 3.55 -0.66
CA ASN A 42 6.52 3.32 -1.00
C ASN A 42 7.40 4.50 -0.55
N LEU A 43 6.94 5.73 -0.81
CA LEU A 43 7.63 6.94 -0.34
C LEU A 43 7.67 7.02 1.19
N MET A 44 6.62 6.60 1.90
CA MET A 44 6.64 6.51 3.36
C MET A 44 7.73 5.56 3.85
N ALA A 45 7.89 4.38 3.21
CA ALA A 45 8.96 3.46 3.54
C ALA A 45 10.34 4.09 3.30
N ARG A 46 10.54 4.73 2.15
CA ARG A 46 11.80 5.41 1.79
C ARG A 46 12.15 6.51 2.79
N ASP A 47 11.20 7.38 3.13
CA ASP A 47 11.41 8.48 4.06
C ASP A 47 11.82 7.97 5.46
N MET A 48 11.13 6.95 5.95
CA MET A 48 11.44 6.34 7.25
C MET A 48 12.79 5.62 7.26
N ILE A 49 13.16 4.95 6.18
CA ILE A 49 14.49 4.32 6.04
C ILE A 49 15.56 5.39 6.05
N ASP A 50 15.46 6.42 5.21
CA ASP A 50 16.45 7.50 5.11
C ASP A 50 16.62 8.23 6.45
N ALA A 51 15.52 8.55 7.16
CA ALA A 51 15.57 9.19 8.46
C ALA A 51 16.27 8.32 9.52
N ASN A 52 16.03 7.00 9.51
CA ASN A 52 16.69 6.09 10.44
C ASN A 52 18.18 5.87 10.10
N VAL A 53 18.52 5.81 8.81
CA VAL A 53 19.92 5.76 8.35
C VAL A 53 20.66 7.02 8.77
N ALA A 54 20.09 8.20 8.52
CA ALA A 54 20.68 9.49 8.90
C ALA A 54 20.87 9.64 10.43
N ALA A 55 20.01 9.01 11.23
CA ALA A 55 20.10 9.01 12.69
C ALA A 55 21.02 7.90 13.25
N SER A 56 21.62 7.07 12.40
CA SER A 56 22.51 5.98 12.80
C SER A 56 23.95 6.46 13.03
N ALA A 57 24.67 5.83 13.95
CA ALA A 57 26.07 6.12 14.17
C ALA A 57 26.94 5.52 13.05
N GLU A 58 28.13 6.11 12.87
CA GLU A 58 29.11 5.60 11.93
C GLU A 58 29.49 4.15 12.28
N GLY A 59 29.46 3.25 11.30
CA GLY A 59 29.79 1.83 11.48
C GLY A 59 28.63 0.94 11.93
N GLU A 60 27.45 1.49 12.20
CA GLU A 60 26.25 0.66 12.42
C GLU A 60 25.77 -0.01 11.13
N ASP A 61 25.23 -1.23 11.23
CA ASP A 61 24.62 -1.92 10.09
C ASP A 61 23.24 -1.32 9.80
N VAL A 62 23.18 -0.49 8.77
CA VAL A 62 21.98 0.22 8.34
C VAL A 62 21.20 -0.52 7.24
N ALA A 63 21.56 -1.75 6.91
CA ALA A 63 20.81 -2.57 5.97
C ALA A 63 19.36 -2.76 6.46
N VAL A 64 18.43 -2.82 5.52
CA VAL A 64 17.00 -2.94 5.85
C VAL A 64 16.67 -4.39 6.18
N GLU A 65 16.28 -4.66 7.43
CA GLU A 65 15.86 -5.98 7.87
C GLU A 65 14.45 -6.29 7.35
N TYR A 66 13.49 -5.35 7.52
CA TYR A 66 12.16 -5.54 6.95
C TYR A 66 11.47 -4.24 6.54
N VAL A 67 10.57 -4.39 5.56
CA VAL A 67 9.51 -3.44 5.21
C VAL A 67 8.18 -4.18 5.20
N LEU A 68 7.24 -3.76 6.04
CA LEU A 68 5.91 -4.36 6.15
C LEU A 68 4.86 -3.34 5.79
N TYR A 69 4.09 -3.64 4.74
CA TYR A 69 2.96 -2.85 4.31
C TYR A 69 1.66 -3.47 4.82
N SER A 70 0.76 -2.64 5.28
CA SER A 70 -0.58 -3.05 5.71
C SER A 70 -1.60 -2.02 5.23
N TYR A 71 -2.65 -2.49 4.57
CA TYR A 71 -3.69 -1.65 3.99
C TYR A 71 -5.05 -2.09 4.48
N PHE A 72 -5.94 -1.13 4.63
CA PHE A 72 -7.31 -1.36 5.02
C PHE A 72 -8.24 -0.43 4.24
N CYS A 73 -9.35 -0.97 3.78
CA CYS A 73 -10.40 -0.21 3.14
C CYS A 73 -11.78 -0.63 3.68
N ALA A 74 -12.55 0.33 4.15
CA ALA A 74 -13.97 0.16 4.45
C ALA A 74 -14.77 0.91 3.40
N GLY A 75 -15.81 0.27 2.87
CA GLY A 75 -16.61 0.83 1.79
C GLY A 75 -15.88 0.83 0.44
N SER A 76 -16.67 0.94 -0.63
CA SER A 76 -16.11 0.96 -1.99
C SER A 76 -15.65 2.35 -2.45
N GLY A 77 -15.94 3.39 -1.70
CA GLY A 77 -15.55 4.77 -2.04
C GLY A 77 -16.09 5.27 -3.37
N GLY A 78 -17.23 4.77 -3.81
CA GLY A 78 -17.70 5.00 -5.17
C GLY A 78 -16.92 4.23 -6.22
N VAL A 79 -16.15 3.24 -5.79
CA VAL A 79 -15.33 2.36 -6.60
C VAL A 79 -16.16 1.67 -7.67
N GLY A 80 -15.72 1.78 -8.90
CA GLY A 80 -16.36 1.13 -10.04
C GLY A 80 -16.15 -0.40 -10.04
N ASP A 81 -16.85 -1.07 -10.92
CA ASP A 81 -16.80 -2.54 -11.08
C ASP A 81 -15.36 -3.05 -11.35
N THR A 82 -14.46 -2.18 -11.81
CA THR A 82 -13.05 -2.50 -12.06
C THR A 82 -12.31 -2.92 -10.78
N ILE A 83 -12.44 -2.16 -9.68
CA ILE A 83 -11.74 -2.50 -8.43
C ILE A 83 -12.34 -3.77 -7.79
N LEU A 84 -13.65 -4.00 -7.93
CA LEU A 84 -14.23 -5.27 -7.50
C LEU A 84 -13.65 -6.42 -8.32
N ALA A 85 -13.51 -6.26 -9.63
CA ALA A 85 -12.92 -7.30 -10.49
C ALA A 85 -11.45 -7.57 -10.12
N THR A 86 -10.63 -6.54 -9.89
CA THR A 86 -9.24 -6.71 -9.45
C THR A 86 -9.16 -7.39 -8.07
N SER A 87 -10.08 -7.09 -7.14
CA SER A 87 -10.14 -7.77 -5.84
C SER A 87 -10.40 -9.27 -5.98
N TYR A 88 -11.23 -9.69 -6.94
CA TYR A 88 -11.44 -11.12 -7.23
C TYR A 88 -10.21 -11.77 -7.86
N MET A 89 -9.55 -11.09 -8.79
CA MET A 89 -8.31 -11.58 -9.38
C MET A 89 -7.21 -11.73 -8.32
N LEU A 90 -7.11 -10.80 -7.39
CA LEU A 90 -6.16 -10.83 -6.27
C LEU A 90 -6.33 -12.09 -5.40
N CYS A 91 -7.56 -12.63 -5.29
CA CYS A 91 -7.82 -13.90 -4.61
C CYS A 91 -7.31 -15.13 -5.38
N GLY A 92 -6.98 -14.99 -6.66
CA GLY A 92 -6.42 -16.06 -7.50
C GLY A 92 -4.91 -15.98 -7.71
N GLU A 93 -4.28 -14.87 -7.33
CA GLU A 93 -2.84 -14.66 -7.52
C GLU A 93 -2.01 -15.31 -6.42
N ASP A 94 -1.00 -16.10 -6.80
CA ASP A 94 0.00 -16.56 -5.85
C ASP A 94 0.76 -15.34 -5.29
N VAL A 95 0.94 -15.31 -3.98
CA VAL A 95 1.61 -14.20 -3.30
C VAL A 95 3.10 -14.43 -3.29
N GLN A 96 3.85 -13.51 -3.89
CA GLN A 96 5.29 -13.44 -3.80
C GLN A 96 5.68 -12.50 -2.66
N CYS A 97 6.49 -12.96 -1.72
CA CYS A 97 7.04 -12.15 -0.63
C CYS A 97 8.43 -12.64 -0.25
N TRP A 98 9.13 -11.91 0.59
CA TRP A 98 10.44 -12.30 1.10
C TRP A 98 10.40 -12.45 2.61
N GLU A 99 11.05 -13.50 3.11
CA GLU A 99 11.22 -13.81 4.53
C GLU A 99 12.68 -14.19 4.81
N GLY A 100 13.44 -13.33 5.50
CA GLY A 100 14.84 -13.59 5.82
C GLY A 100 15.72 -13.81 4.59
N ASP A 101 15.59 -12.96 3.57
CA ASP A 101 16.24 -13.04 2.25
C ASP A 101 15.73 -14.14 1.30
N GLU A 102 14.92 -15.07 1.77
CA GLU A 102 14.35 -16.10 0.93
C GLU A 102 13.05 -15.64 0.27
N GLU A 103 12.92 -15.92 -1.03
CA GLU A 103 11.66 -15.72 -1.74
C GLU A 103 10.67 -16.80 -1.35
N VAL A 104 9.50 -16.37 -0.88
CA VAL A 104 8.40 -17.26 -0.47
C VAL A 104 7.22 -17.03 -1.39
N VAL A 105 6.75 -18.10 -2.02
CA VAL A 105 5.50 -18.09 -2.79
C VAL A 105 4.43 -18.83 -1.99
N THR A 106 3.33 -18.18 -1.71
CA THR A 106 2.24 -18.75 -0.90
C THR A 106 0.88 -18.38 -1.47
N ARG A 107 -0.18 -18.93 -0.86
CA ARG A 107 -1.56 -18.65 -1.26
C ARG A 107 -1.99 -17.24 -0.79
N PRO A 108 -2.86 -16.55 -1.55
CA PRO A 108 -3.46 -15.31 -1.11
C PRO A 108 -4.42 -15.52 0.07
N ALA A 109 -4.78 -14.43 0.72
CA ALA A 109 -5.72 -14.40 1.85
C ALA A 109 -5.27 -15.27 3.05
N THR A 110 -3.96 -15.46 3.23
CA THR A 110 -3.34 -16.21 4.32
C THR A 110 -2.65 -15.30 5.33
N GLN A 111 -1.97 -15.86 6.33
CA GLN A 111 -1.16 -15.14 7.32
C GLN A 111 -1.92 -13.94 7.94
N ARG A 112 -3.16 -14.19 8.41
CA ARG A 112 -3.99 -13.20 9.11
C ARG A 112 -3.20 -12.50 10.22
N LYS A 113 -3.29 -11.17 10.25
CA LYS A 113 -2.72 -10.33 11.30
C LYS A 113 -3.73 -9.26 11.71
N VAL A 114 -3.72 -8.89 12.99
CA VAL A 114 -4.43 -7.69 13.45
C VAL A 114 -3.41 -6.55 13.48
N VAL A 115 -3.71 -5.48 12.77
CA VAL A 115 -2.87 -4.29 12.65
C VAL A 115 -3.63 -3.08 13.19
N ASP A 116 -2.97 -2.27 13.99
CA ASP A 116 -3.52 -1.02 14.47
C ASP A 116 -3.15 0.10 13.50
N PHE A 117 -4.14 0.70 12.88
CA PHE A 117 -4.00 1.81 11.93
C PHE A 117 -4.11 3.19 12.61
N GLY A 118 -4.01 3.24 13.92
CA GLY A 118 -4.05 4.48 14.67
C GLY A 118 -5.45 5.06 14.84
N LYS A 119 -5.51 6.33 15.26
CA LYS A 119 -6.76 7.03 15.53
C LYS A 119 -7.68 7.03 14.30
N LYS A 120 -8.98 6.98 14.55
CA LYS A 120 -10.07 6.97 13.55
C LYS A 120 -10.25 5.65 12.78
N CYS A 121 -9.23 4.81 12.69
CA CYS A 121 -9.34 3.50 12.04
C CYS A 121 -9.27 2.35 13.05
N GLY A 122 -8.35 2.43 14.05
CA GLY A 122 -8.17 1.39 15.07
C GLY A 122 -7.62 0.07 14.51
N LYS A 123 -7.87 -1.02 15.25
CA LYS A 123 -7.36 -2.34 14.93
C LYS A 123 -8.21 -3.01 13.86
N ARG A 124 -7.56 -3.52 12.80
CA ARG A 124 -8.20 -4.21 11.68
C ARG A 124 -7.49 -5.50 11.33
N GLU A 125 -8.26 -6.47 10.85
CA GLU A 125 -7.72 -7.72 10.32
C GLU A 125 -7.26 -7.51 8.89
N VAL A 126 -6.05 -7.98 8.61
CA VAL A 126 -5.43 -7.93 7.30
C VAL A 126 -4.83 -9.29 6.95
N PHE A 127 -4.75 -9.60 5.68
CA PHE A 127 -4.30 -10.88 5.14
C PHE A 127 -3.25 -10.63 4.06
N LEU A 128 -2.39 -11.61 3.84
CA LEU A 128 -1.34 -11.52 2.83
C LEU A 128 -1.94 -11.60 1.43
N TYR A 129 -1.53 -10.65 0.56
CA TYR A 129 -1.89 -10.61 -0.86
C TYR A 129 -0.69 -10.22 -1.71
N ASN A 130 -0.76 -10.53 -3.02
CA ASN A 130 0.26 -10.16 -3.99
C ASN A 130 0.11 -8.69 -4.36
N LEU A 131 0.94 -7.83 -3.78
CA LEU A 131 0.89 -6.39 -3.99
C LEU A 131 2.23 -5.89 -4.54
N PRO A 132 2.23 -4.94 -5.48
CA PRO A 132 3.43 -4.55 -6.24
C PRO A 132 4.54 -3.93 -5.38
N GLU A 133 4.20 -3.33 -4.23
CA GLU A 133 5.17 -2.74 -3.29
C GLU A 133 6.19 -3.76 -2.78
N VAL A 134 5.79 -5.02 -2.71
CA VAL A 134 6.67 -6.08 -2.20
C VAL A 134 7.89 -6.24 -3.09
N LYS A 135 7.66 -6.29 -4.41
CA LYS A 135 8.74 -6.45 -5.38
C LYS A 135 9.61 -5.21 -5.46
N SER A 136 9.01 -4.03 -5.60
CA SER A 136 9.77 -2.78 -5.72
C SER A 136 10.59 -2.48 -4.46
N ALA A 137 10.03 -2.69 -3.26
CA ALA A 137 10.75 -2.50 -2.02
C ALA A 137 11.94 -3.50 -1.86
N ARG A 138 11.77 -4.75 -2.31
CA ARG A 138 12.88 -5.71 -2.36
C ARG A 138 13.98 -5.25 -3.29
N GLU A 139 13.63 -4.80 -4.48
CA GLU A 139 14.58 -4.34 -5.50
C GLU A 139 15.30 -3.06 -5.07
N VAL A 140 14.58 -2.10 -4.48
CA VAL A 140 15.12 -0.76 -4.16
C VAL A 140 15.86 -0.72 -2.83
N PHE A 141 15.33 -1.39 -1.79
CA PHE A 141 15.88 -1.33 -0.44
C PHE A 141 16.77 -2.53 -0.09
N GLY A 142 16.70 -3.63 -0.86
CA GLY A 142 17.38 -4.87 -0.50
C GLY A 142 16.87 -5.49 0.81
N ALA A 143 15.65 -5.14 1.23
CA ALA A 143 15.10 -5.58 2.51
C ALA A 143 14.97 -7.11 2.58
N GLU A 144 15.46 -7.73 3.66
CA GLU A 144 15.44 -9.19 3.83
C GLU A 144 14.03 -9.75 3.93
N THR A 145 13.13 -9.01 4.56
CA THR A 145 11.73 -9.41 4.68
C THR A 145 10.83 -8.29 4.14
N VAL A 146 10.03 -8.62 3.12
CA VAL A 146 9.04 -7.69 2.56
C VAL A 146 7.71 -8.40 2.41
N LYS A 147 6.67 -7.84 3.03
CA LYS A 147 5.31 -8.37 2.97
C LYS A 147 4.29 -7.25 2.85
N ALA A 148 3.23 -7.51 2.11
CA ALA A 148 2.09 -6.62 2.03
C ALA A 148 0.80 -7.35 2.38
N ARG A 149 -0.04 -6.69 3.18
CA ARG A 149 -1.32 -7.22 3.65
C ARG A 149 -2.43 -6.25 3.35
N PHE A 150 -3.58 -6.79 3.04
CA PHE A 150 -4.80 -6.02 2.81
C PHE A 150 -5.96 -6.58 3.64
N GLY A 151 -6.83 -5.72 4.10
CA GLY A 151 -8.06 -6.08 4.78
C GLY A 151 -9.19 -5.12 4.46
N THR A 152 -10.41 -5.57 4.66
CA THR A 152 -11.60 -4.77 4.37
C THR A 152 -12.65 -4.87 5.47
N SER A 153 -13.61 -3.97 5.44
CA SER A 153 -14.76 -3.96 6.35
C SER A 153 -16.08 -3.79 5.57
N PRO A 154 -17.16 -4.42 6.05
CA PRO A 154 -17.25 -5.29 7.23
C PRO A 154 -16.51 -6.62 7.06
N GLY A 155 -16.14 -7.27 8.16
CA GLY A 155 -15.34 -8.50 8.17
C GLY A 155 -15.90 -9.66 7.34
N ILE A 156 -17.18 -9.61 6.95
CA ILE A 156 -17.80 -10.58 6.04
C ILE A 156 -17.12 -10.57 4.66
N TRP A 157 -16.58 -9.42 4.20
CA TRP A 157 -15.84 -9.36 2.95
C TRP A 157 -14.49 -10.07 3.05
N ASN A 158 -13.80 -9.94 4.20
CA ASN A 158 -12.59 -10.73 4.45
C ASN A 158 -12.88 -12.23 4.43
N LEU A 159 -14.00 -12.63 5.05
CA LEU A 159 -14.44 -14.03 5.03
C LEU A 159 -14.77 -14.50 3.60
N ALA A 160 -15.47 -13.68 2.82
CA ALA A 160 -15.79 -14.00 1.43
C ALA A 160 -14.53 -14.14 0.57
N MET A 161 -13.58 -13.22 0.69
CA MET A 161 -12.29 -13.26 -0.05
C MET A 161 -11.45 -14.47 0.36
N THR A 162 -11.32 -14.77 1.66
CA THR A 162 -10.55 -15.93 2.14
C THR A 162 -11.20 -17.25 1.71
N THR A 163 -12.52 -17.33 1.72
CA THR A 163 -13.25 -18.50 1.25
C THR A 163 -13.06 -18.67 -0.25
N MET A 164 -13.19 -17.61 -1.02
CA MET A 164 -13.02 -17.60 -2.47
C MET A 164 -11.61 -18.05 -2.87
N ALA A 165 -10.57 -17.49 -2.24
CA ALA A 165 -9.17 -17.86 -2.44
C ALA A 165 -8.89 -19.34 -2.09
N SER A 166 -9.70 -19.95 -1.22
CA SER A 166 -9.51 -21.33 -0.78
C SER A 166 -10.29 -22.36 -1.62
N VAL A 167 -11.45 -21.99 -2.16
CA VAL A 167 -12.42 -22.93 -2.77
C VAL A 167 -12.46 -22.79 -4.29
N VAL A 168 -12.31 -21.57 -4.83
CA VAL A 168 -12.40 -21.33 -6.27
C VAL A 168 -11.05 -21.59 -6.95
N PRO A 169 -11.01 -22.33 -8.06
CA PRO A 169 -9.77 -22.53 -8.82
C PRO A 169 -9.18 -21.18 -9.26
N LYS A 170 -7.86 -21.02 -9.12
CA LYS A 170 -7.17 -19.77 -9.44
C LYS A 170 -7.34 -19.35 -10.91
N GLU A 171 -7.38 -20.29 -11.83
CA GLU A 171 -7.60 -20.05 -13.25
C GLU A 171 -8.96 -19.37 -13.51
N THR A 172 -9.97 -19.70 -12.69
CA THR A 172 -11.29 -19.08 -12.76
C THR A 172 -11.26 -17.64 -12.25
N LEU A 173 -10.57 -17.39 -11.13
CA LEU A 173 -10.44 -16.05 -10.54
C LEU A 173 -9.57 -15.12 -11.39
N LEU A 174 -8.52 -15.66 -12.04
CA LEU A 174 -7.64 -14.89 -12.93
C LEU A 174 -8.25 -14.62 -14.31
N ASN A 175 -9.37 -15.26 -14.64
CA ASN A 175 -10.08 -14.97 -15.87
C ASN A 175 -10.79 -13.63 -15.78
N LYS A 176 -10.37 -12.66 -16.61
CA LYS A 176 -10.87 -11.27 -16.60
C LYS A 176 -12.38 -11.16 -16.81
N ASP A 177 -12.96 -12.02 -17.67
CA ASP A 177 -14.38 -11.97 -17.97
C ASP A 177 -15.19 -12.53 -16.80
N THR A 178 -14.70 -13.59 -16.17
CA THR A 178 -15.29 -14.15 -14.93
C THR A 178 -15.21 -13.13 -13.79
N ALA A 179 -14.07 -12.50 -13.58
CA ALA A 179 -13.87 -11.50 -12.54
C ALA A 179 -14.82 -10.29 -12.76
N ARG A 180 -14.99 -9.82 -14.00
CA ARG A 180 -15.94 -8.76 -14.34
C ARG A 180 -17.40 -9.18 -14.11
N ALA A 181 -17.76 -10.40 -14.48
CA ALA A 181 -19.12 -10.91 -14.24
C ALA A 181 -19.43 -11.00 -12.74
N LEU A 182 -18.49 -11.50 -11.92
CA LEU A 182 -18.61 -11.55 -10.46
C LEU A 182 -18.72 -10.13 -9.87
N ALA A 183 -17.91 -9.18 -10.37
CA ALA A 183 -17.97 -7.79 -9.96
C ALA A 183 -19.36 -7.18 -10.25
N GLY A 184 -19.87 -7.35 -11.45
CA GLY A 184 -21.22 -6.86 -11.83
C GLY A 184 -22.34 -7.45 -10.97
N LEU A 185 -22.26 -8.76 -10.65
CA LEU A 185 -23.24 -9.42 -9.79
C LEU A 185 -23.19 -8.95 -8.32
N SER A 186 -21.98 -8.70 -7.80
CA SER A 186 -21.77 -8.30 -6.41
C SER A 186 -21.92 -6.81 -6.16
N ALA A 187 -21.73 -5.97 -7.18
CA ALA A 187 -21.71 -4.51 -7.07
C ALA A 187 -22.98 -3.92 -6.37
N PRO A 188 -24.21 -4.35 -6.65
CA PRO A 188 -25.39 -3.82 -5.96
C PRO A 188 -25.36 -4.10 -4.45
N LEU A 189 -24.91 -5.31 -4.06
CA LEU A 189 -24.80 -5.70 -2.65
C LEU A 189 -23.68 -4.91 -1.95
N VAL A 190 -22.52 -4.77 -2.61
CA VAL A 190 -21.41 -3.99 -2.09
C VAL A 190 -21.84 -2.54 -1.85
N ARG A 191 -22.48 -1.89 -2.83
CA ARG A 191 -22.98 -0.52 -2.70
C ARG A 191 -24.01 -0.34 -1.57
N ALA A 192 -24.88 -1.33 -1.37
CA ALA A 192 -25.85 -1.28 -0.28
C ALA A 192 -25.19 -1.38 1.11
N VAL A 193 -24.18 -2.22 1.24
CA VAL A 193 -23.40 -2.34 2.48
C VAL A 193 -22.56 -1.08 2.73
N ASP A 194 -21.93 -0.54 1.70
CA ASP A 194 -21.11 0.68 1.80
C ASP A 194 -21.92 1.89 2.27
N ALA A 195 -23.16 2.01 1.81
CA ALA A 195 -24.08 3.08 2.25
C ALA A 195 -24.37 3.04 3.77
N ILE A 196 -24.18 1.88 4.40
CA ILE A 196 -24.41 1.69 5.85
C ILE A 196 -23.09 1.83 6.64
N VAL A 197 -22.02 1.26 6.12
CA VAL A 197 -20.71 1.17 6.82
C VAL A 197 -19.92 2.46 6.69
N GLY A 198 -20.14 3.23 5.61
CA GLY A 198 -19.35 4.40 5.26
C GLY A 198 -18.00 4.02 4.65
N GLU A 199 -17.23 5.05 4.28
CA GLU A 199 -15.93 4.90 3.64
C GLU A 199 -14.79 5.19 4.60
N ARG A 200 -13.69 4.48 4.43
CA ARG A 200 -12.40 4.79 5.05
C ARG A 200 -11.29 4.01 4.37
N THR A 201 -10.17 4.66 4.14
CA THR A 201 -8.93 3.98 3.75
C THR A 201 -7.84 4.26 4.76
N ALA A 202 -7.00 3.27 5.02
CA ALA A 202 -5.87 3.41 5.91
C ALA A 202 -4.70 2.58 5.41
N MET A 203 -3.49 3.10 5.60
CA MET A 203 -2.27 2.35 5.40
C MET A 203 -1.33 2.53 6.59
N ARG A 204 -0.60 1.47 6.90
CA ARG A 204 0.48 1.46 7.85
C ARG A 204 1.69 0.82 7.21
N VAL A 205 2.83 1.49 7.35
CA VAL A 205 4.12 0.99 6.91
C VAL A 205 5.02 0.89 8.13
N ASP A 206 5.64 -0.27 8.33
CA ASP A 206 6.60 -0.49 9.41
C ASP A 206 7.95 -0.88 8.79
N VAL A 207 9.04 -0.24 9.21
CA VAL A 207 10.40 -0.50 8.75
C VAL A 207 11.32 -0.81 9.92
N LYS A 208 12.32 -1.67 9.68
CA LYS A 208 13.38 -1.97 10.65
C LYS A 208 14.74 -2.06 9.95
N LEU A 209 15.76 -1.48 10.54
CA LEU A 209 17.14 -1.64 10.15
C LEU A 209 17.82 -2.72 11.00
N LYS A 210 18.89 -3.32 10.51
CA LYS A 210 19.67 -4.37 11.23
C LYS A 210 20.28 -3.87 12.53
N ASN A 211 20.59 -2.57 12.64
CA ASN A 211 21.02 -1.96 13.91
C ASN A 211 19.91 -1.85 14.98
N GLY A 212 18.71 -2.37 14.68
CA GLY A 212 17.57 -2.40 15.61
C GLY A 212 16.69 -1.16 15.58
N LYS A 213 17.01 -0.13 14.78
CA LYS A 213 16.12 1.04 14.63
C LYS A 213 14.83 0.67 13.94
N LEU A 214 13.73 1.13 14.53
CA LEU A 214 12.37 0.86 14.10
C LEU A 214 11.63 2.17 13.84
N ALA A 215 10.89 2.23 12.77
CA ALA A 215 9.96 3.32 12.51
C ALA A 215 8.67 2.79 11.90
N GLY A 216 7.58 3.47 12.19
CA GLY A 216 6.30 3.25 11.57
C GLY A 216 5.69 4.55 11.06
N GLY A 217 4.81 4.42 10.09
CA GLY A 217 4.00 5.50 9.55
C GLY A 217 2.56 5.04 9.35
N VAL A 218 1.63 5.96 9.52
CA VAL A 218 0.19 5.74 9.32
C VAL A 218 -0.38 6.87 8.49
N PHE A 219 -1.24 6.51 7.55
CA PHE A 219 -2.03 7.42 6.74
C PHE A 219 -3.48 6.95 6.75
N ASN A 220 -4.41 7.80 7.20
CA ASN A 220 -5.85 7.50 7.24
C ASN A 220 -6.63 8.60 6.55
N HIS A 221 -7.51 8.21 5.62
CA HIS A 221 -8.34 9.16 4.89
C HIS A 221 -9.80 8.70 4.87
N PRO A 222 -10.78 9.61 4.98
CA PRO A 222 -12.21 9.26 4.98
C PRO A 222 -12.71 8.71 3.64
N SER A 223 -12.03 8.97 2.53
CA SER A 223 -12.43 8.49 1.20
C SER A 223 -11.24 7.97 0.41
N LEU A 224 -11.33 6.72 -0.09
CA LEU A 224 -10.28 6.11 -0.92
C LEU A 224 -10.10 6.87 -2.24
N SER A 225 -11.20 7.21 -2.93
CA SER A 225 -11.12 7.85 -4.24
C SER A 225 -10.49 9.25 -4.17
N VAL A 226 -10.76 10.01 -3.12
CA VAL A 226 -10.12 11.32 -2.88
C VAL A 226 -8.64 11.13 -2.56
N ALA A 227 -8.30 10.19 -1.70
CA ALA A 227 -6.90 9.91 -1.36
C ALA A 227 -6.08 9.47 -2.58
N VAL A 228 -6.64 8.62 -3.47
CA VAL A 228 -6.00 8.25 -4.74
C VAL A 228 -5.83 9.48 -5.63
N GLY A 229 -6.86 10.31 -5.76
CA GLY A 229 -6.82 11.54 -6.57
C GLY A 229 -5.75 12.51 -6.08
N ASN A 230 -5.72 12.80 -4.78
CA ASN A 230 -4.72 13.69 -4.17
C ASN A 230 -3.29 13.14 -4.35
N SER A 231 -3.10 11.85 -4.12
CA SER A 231 -1.79 11.20 -4.29
C SER A 231 -1.31 11.28 -5.74
N THR A 232 -2.17 10.92 -6.70
CA THR A 232 -1.83 11.00 -8.12
C THR A 232 -1.54 12.44 -8.57
N ALA A 233 -2.35 13.39 -8.09
CA ALA A 233 -2.12 14.82 -8.38
C ALA A 233 -0.81 15.31 -7.77
N ALA A 234 -0.43 14.84 -6.59
CA ALA A 234 0.85 15.18 -5.95
C ALA A 234 2.05 14.69 -6.76
N PHE A 235 2.02 13.44 -7.26
CA PHE A 235 3.05 12.94 -8.17
C PHE A 235 3.09 13.74 -9.48
N ALA A 236 1.95 14.00 -10.10
CA ALA A 236 1.89 14.78 -11.33
C ALA A 236 2.45 16.20 -11.12
N ALA A 237 2.11 16.85 -10.02
CA ALA A 237 2.62 18.17 -9.68
C ALA A 237 4.15 18.17 -9.47
N ALA A 238 4.69 17.18 -8.76
CA ALA A 238 6.13 17.01 -8.59
C ALA A 238 6.86 16.85 -9.94
N MET A 239 6.32 16.02 -10.82
CA MET A 239 6.86 15.84 -12.18
C MET A 239 6.81 17.15 -12.99
N LEU A 240 5.72 17.92 -12.90
CA LEU A 240 5.58 19.21 -13.59
C LEU A 240 6.53 20.28 -13.04
N ARG A 241 6.90 20.19 -11.76
CA ARG A 241 7.96 21.03 -11.16
C ARG A 241 9.38 20.62 -11.57
N GLY A 242 9.53 19.50 -12.31
CA GLY A 242 10.83 18.99 -12.75
C GLY A 242 11.58 18.19 -11.67
N GLU A 243 10.89 17.69 -10.66
CA GLU A 243 11.50 16.94 -9.55
C GLU A 243 11.88 15.50 -9.93
N THR A 244 11.28 14.96 -10.99
CA THR A 244 11.55 13.61 -11.49
C THR A 244 12.66 13.64 -12.54
N LYS A 245 13.70 12.83 -12.33
CA LYS A 245 14.79 12.67 -13.30
C LYS A 245 14.31 11.89 -14.53
N PRO A 246 14.94 12.09 -15.72
CA PRO A 246 14.71 11.20 -16.86
C PRO A 246 14.95 9.73 -16.48
N GLY A 247 14.08 8.85 -16.95
CA GLY A 247 14.08 7.43 -16.62
C GLY A 247 12.70 6.93 -16.23
N VAL A 248 12.58 5.63 -15.94
CA VAL A 248 11.35 5.01 -15.38
C VAL A 248 11.63 4.64 -13.94
N TRP A 249 10.87 5.21 -13.01
CA TRP A 249 11.12 5.15 -11.58
C TRP A 249 9.95 4.52 -10.83
N TYR A 250 10.26 3.67 -9.85
CA TYR A 250 9.34 3.40 -8.74
C TYR A 250 9.33 4.63 -7.81
N PRO A 251 8.22 4.88 -7.10
CA PRO A 251 8.12 6.07 -6.23
C PRO A 251 9.24 6.22 -5.21
N GLU A 252 9.72 5.11 -4.65
CA GLU A 252 10.75 5.05 -3.62
C GLU A 252 12.18 5.19 -4.14
N GLU A 253 12.40 5.23 -5.44
CA GLU A 253 13.74 5.43 -6.01
C GLU A 253 14.16 6.91 -5.98
N GLU A 254 15.45 7.17 -5.84
CA GLU A 254 16.02 8.52 -5.71
C GLU A 254 15.77 9.43 -6.93
N GLY A 255 15.48 8.85 -8.08
CA GLY A 255 15.18 9.59 -9.31
C GLY A 255 13.73 9.99 -9.44
N ALA A 256 12.83 9.44 -8.60
CA ALA A 256 11.40 9.63 -8.72
C ALA A 256 10.95 11.00 -8.25
N ILE A 257 11.20 11.35 -7.00
CA ILE A 257 10.69 12.57 -6.35
C ILE A 257 11.79 13.20 -5.51
N ALA A 258 12.11 14.47 -5.80
CA ALA A 258 13.15 15.21 -5.09
C ALA A 258 12.62 15.82 -3.78
N ASP A 259 11.42 16.39 -3.78
CA ASP A 259 10.79 17.01 -2.61
C ASP A 259 9.61 16.13 -2.12
N ARG A 260 9.96 15.17 -1.23
CA ARG A 260 8.96 14.26 -0.64
C ARG A 260 8.04 14.96 0.34
N ASP A 261 8.52 15.98 1.05
CA ASP A 261 7.71 16.72 2.02
C ASP A 261 6.56 17.46 1.31
N ALA A 262 6.85 18.14 0.20
CA ALA A 262 5.83 18.78 -0.62
C ALA A 262 4.83 17.77 -1.18
N LEU A 263 5.29 16.59 -1.61
CA LEU A 263 4.41 15.52 -2.09
C LEU A 263 3.52 15.01 -0.95
N PHE A 264 4.06 14.72 0.23
CA PHE A 264 3.29 14.25 1.38
C PHE A 264 2.26 15.29 1.83
N ALA A 265 2.63 16.57 1.86
CA ALA A 265 1.71 17.64 2.22
C ALA A 265 0.47 17.66 1.31
N GLN A 266 0.68 17.51 -0.01
CA GLN A 266 -0.42 17.48 -0.98
C GLN A 266 -1.19 16.16 -0.94
N ALA A 267 -0.51 15.02 -0.88
CA ALA A 267 -1.14 13.70 -0.85
C ALA A 267 -1.98 13.48 0.42
N SER A 268 -1.59 14.09 1.54
CA SER A 268 -2.29 13.99 2.83
C SER A 268 -3.37 15.04 3.04
N GLU A 269 -3.71 15.83 2.03
CA GLU A 269 -4.81 16.79 2.14
C GLU A 269 -6.14 16.08 2.46
N GLY A 270 -6.82 16.54 3.50
CA GLY A 270 -8.07 15.93 3.97
C GLY A 270 -7.90 14.63 4.77
N CYS A 271 -6.66 14.21 5.09
CA CYS A 271 -6.43 13.05 5.97
C CYS A 271 -6.95 13.26 7.39
N ASP A 272 -7.50 12.22 7.97
CA ASP A 272 -7.82 12.17 9.40
C ASP A 272 -6.56 12.03 10.26
N ASN A 273 -5.55 11.34 9.75
CA ASN A 273 -4.29 11.10 10.45
C ASN A 273 -3.17 10.78 9.44
N PHE A 274 -2.09 11.56 9.47
CA PHE A 274 -0.87 11.28 8.73
C PHE A 274 0.33 11.50 9.64
N VAL A 275 1.08 10.45 9.92
CA VAL A 275 2.28 10.49 10.75
C VAL A 275 3.34 9.57 10.19
N LEU A 276 4.61 10.00 10.26
CA LEU A 276 5.79 9.24 9.85
C LEU A 276 6.83 9.21 10.98
N ASN A 277 7.76 8.28 10.90
CA ASN A 277 8.92 8.17 11.79
C ASN A 277 8.55 8.10 13.27
N LYS A 278 7.54 7.30 13.62
CA LYS A 278 7.11 7.08 15.01
C LYS A 278 7.42 5.66 15.45
N ALA A 279 7.68 5.50 16.74
CA ALA A 279 7.71 4.19 17.36
C ALA A 279 6.32 3.53 17.31
N ALA A 280 6.25 2.21 17.17
CA ALA A 280 4.99 1.48 16.98
C ALA A 280 3.91 1.83 18.02
N TRP A 281 4.29 1.96 19.31
CA TRP A 281 3.37 2.32 20.39
C TRP A 281 2.79 3.75 20.29
N MET A 282 3.43 4.64 19.53
CA MET A 282 2.94 6.02 19.30
C MET A 282 1.87 6.06 18.19
N LEU A 283 1.81 5.03 17.38
CA LEU A 283 0.84 4.90 16.28
C LEU A 283 -0.45 4.24 16.73
N GLU A 284 -0.42 3.51 17.85
CA GLU A 284 -1.55 2.74 18.33
C GLU A 284 -2.72 3.64 18.74
N SER A 285 -3.92 3.20 18.37
CA SER A 285 -5.16 3.76 18.89
C SER A 285 -5.25 3.50 20.39
N LYS A 286 -5.43 4.56 21.17
CA LYS A 286 -5.67 4.40 22.62
C LYS A 286 -7.16 4.21 22.84
N PRO A 287 -7.61 3.07 23.39
CA PRO A 287 -9.01 2.89 23.71
C PRO A 287 -9.44 3.93 24.77
N ILE A 288 -10.60 4.53 24.56
CA ILE A 288 -11.18 5.42 25.57
C ILE A 288 -11.72 4.54 26.70
N ASN A 289 -11.20 4.75 27.91
CA ASN A 289 -11.70 4.08 29.10
C ASN A 289 -13.01 4.77 29.56
N LEU A 290 -14.12 4.06 29.40
CA LEU A 290 -15.45 4.54 29.80
C LEU A 290 -15.74 4.27 31.29
N GLY A 291 -14.79 3.70 32.06
CA GLY A 291 -14.99 3.23 33.40
C GLY A 291 -15.55 1.80 33.44
N PHE A 292 -15.57 1.22 34.65
CA PHE A 292 -16.06 -0.16 34.92
C PHE A 292 -15.47 -1.25 33.98
N GLY A 293 -14.25 -1.05 33.48
CA GLY A 293 -13.59 -2.01 32.59
C GLY A 293 -14.10 -1.97 31.11
N MET A 294 -14.92 -0.99 30.74
CA MET A 294 -15.37 -0.78 29.36
C MET A 294 -14.42 0.17 28.64
N TYR A 295 -14.06 -0.20 27.40
CA TYR A 295 -13.19 0.57 26.52
C TYR A 295 -13.88 0.80 25.19
N LEU A 296 -13.88 2.04 24.70
CA LEU A 296 -14.29 2.39 23.34
C LEU A 296 -13.03 2.53 22.48
N GLU A 297 -12.91 1.72 21.46
CA GLU A 297 -11.86 1.91 20.43
C GLU A 297 -12.35 2.98 19.43
N VAL A 298 -11.60 4.11 19.29
CA VAL A 298 -11.95 5.27 18.48
C VAL A 298 -10.93 5.47 17.36
#